data_17c08074129e1d30c63a80b21d5cdb7c
#
_entry.id   17c08074129e1d30c63a80b21d5cdb7c
#
_cell.length_a   1.000
_cell.length_b   1.000
_cell.length_c   1.000
_cell.angle_alpha   90.00
_cell.angle_beta   90.00
_cell.angle_gamma   90.00
#
_symmetry.space_group_name_H-M   'P 1'
#
loop_
_entity.id
_entity.type
_entity.pdbx_description
1 polymer ?
#
loop_
_entity_poly.entity_id
_entity_poly.type
_entity_poly.pdbx_seq_one_letter_code
_entity_poly.pdbx_strand_id
1 'polypeptide(L)'
;HALPLEKAEIEDGTLYPLDEKVEQESLENCRKLIEQYHRSNYGRITCGLCPLGLDRVSADTLRVMGELSEKQGLLMHLHLACGNREVRQMQMRYGKRSIPFLDEMGLINERLMAIHLSVATEEELQLLAKKGAAMVLCSGSEAIVDGNIPPAAEFSHYSSRLAIGSDQTSGGNTSNLFYEMKVGAVLNKCKAKNAAVFPAWRMLRLATIDGARAIGMEREIGSLERGKKADIIMLNMEEMHLIPLVWEPVSNLIPNLVYAANGSEVELSMIDGKIVMENRRILTVDESEVIRNASEQGRKLLERAGGKLLEKNPEICKQKKENKL
;
A
#
# COMPACT_ATOMS: atom_id res chain seq x y z
N HIS A 1 6.85 0.18 15.80
CA HIS A 1 6.56 1.61 15.94
C HIS A 1 7.17 2.08 17.26
N ALA A 2 8.25 2.85 17.20
CA ALA A 2 9.04 3.26 18.36
C ALA A 2 8.61 4.60 18.98
N LEU A 3 7.55 5.23 18.49
CA LEU A 3 7.06 6.49 19.06
C LEU A 3 6.20 6.22 20.29
N PRO A 4 6.51 6.85 21.45
CA PRO A 4 5.66 6.78 22.62
C PRO A 4 4.27 7.34 22.32
N LEU A 5 3.21 6.61 22.64
CA LEU A 5 1.81 7.03 22.40
C LEU A 5 1.46 8.35 23.09
N GLU A 6 2.11 8.65 24.21
CA GLU A 6 1.89 9.88 24.99
C GLU A 6 2.47 11.14 24.32
N LYS A 7 3.37 10.98 23.34
CA LYS A 7 4.04 12.08 22.63
C LYS A 7 3.62 12.19 21.18
N ALA A 8 2.37 11.87 20.86
CA ALA A 8 1.83 12.01 19.50
C ALA A 8 1.79 13.49 19.01
N GLU A 9 2.00 14.44 19.89
CA GLU A 9 2.13 15.88 19.59
C GLU A 9 3.62 16.26 19.56
N ILE A 10 4.30 15.87 18.49
CA ILE A 10 5.68 16.29 18.28
C ILE A 10 5.65 17.62 17.53
N GLU A 11 6.24 18.65 18.13
CA GLU A 11 6.38 19.96 17.51
C GLU A 11 7.13 19.86 16.18
N ASP A 12 6.63 20.55 15.17
CA ASP A 12 7.28 20.58 13.86
C ASP A 12 8.72 21.09 14.00
N GLY A 13 9.66 20.35 13.45
CA GLY A 13 11.11 20.66 13.53
C GLY A 13 11.87 20.02 14.69
N THR A 14 11.20 19.28 15.60
CA THR A 14 11.91 18.51 16.64
C THR A 14 12.21 17.09 16.20
N LEU A 15 13.31 16.53 16.74
CA LEU A 15 13.67 15.13 16.49
C LEU A 15 12.74 14.19 17.25
N TYR A 16 12.16 13.21 16.57
CA TYR A 16 11.29 12.22 17.19
C TYR A 16 12.06 11.35 18.18
N PRO A 17 11.59 11.26 19.44
CA PRO A 17 12.16 10.32 20.38
C PRO A 17 11.84 8.88 19.94
N LEU A 18 12.83 8.00 20.01
CA LEU A 18 12.63 6.56 19.86
C LEU A 18 12.61 5.92 21.25
N ASP A 19 11.72 4.97 21.46
CA ASP A 19 11.59 4.23 22.70
C ASP A 19 12.09 2.80 22.49
N GLU A 20 13.26 2.50 23.03
CA GLU A 20 13.94 1.22 22.89
C GLU A 20 13.09 0.06 23.41
N LYS A 21 12.36 0.26 24.53
CA LYS A 21 11.48 -0.77 25.09
C LYS A 21 10.34 -1.11 24.14
N VAL A 22 9.71 -0.09 23.55
CA VAL A 22 8.65 -0.27 22.55
C VAL A 22 9.18 -0.97 21.31
N GLU A 23 10.40 -0.66 20.86
CA GLU A 23 11.04 -1.35 19.74
C GLU A 23 11.29 -2.82 20.04
N GLN A 24 11.85 -3.15 21.22
CA GLN A 24 12.12 -4.52 21.63
C GLN A 24 10.84 -5.34 21.75
N GLU A 25 9.78 -4.80 22.38
CA GLU A 25 8.46 -5.44 22.46
C GLU A 25 7.85 -5.67 21.07
N SER A 26 7.99 -4.71 20.17
CA SER A 26 7.50 -4.82 18.79
C SER A 26 8.24 -5.89 18.00
N LEU A 27 9.56 -5.99 18.13
CA LEU A 27 10.39 -7.03 17.51
C LEU A 27 10.03 -8.42 18.03
N GLU A 28 9.86 -8.55 19.35
CA GLU A 28 9.46 -9.83 19.96
C GLU A 28 8.08 -10.29 19.46
N ASN A 29 7.11 -9.38 19.41
CA ASN A 29 5.79 -9.68 18.85
C ASN A 29 5.87 -10.05 17.36
N CYS A 30 6.72 -9.37 16.59
CA CYS A 30 6.96 -9.69 15.19
C CYS A 30 7.52 -11.12 15.03
N ARG A 31 8.52 -11.51 15.83
CA ARG A 31 9.08 -12.87 15.83
C ARG A 31 8.01 -13.93 16.14
N LYS A 32 7.20 -13.72 17.18
CA LYS A 32 6.10 -14.63 17.55
C LYS A 32 5.08 -14.79 16.41
N LEU A 33 4.71 -13.69 15.74
CA LEU A 33 3.81 -13.74 14.59
C LEU A 33 4.42 -14.52 13.42
N ILE A 34 5.71 -14.33 13.14
CA ILE A 34 6.40 -15.05 12.08
C ILE A 34 6.46 -16.56 12.42
N GLU A 35 6.87 -16.92 13.63
CA GLU A 35 6.93 -18.31 14.08
C GLU A 35 5.58 -19.02 14.01
N GLN A 36 4.50 -18.32 14.37
CA GLN A 36 3.17 -18.89 14.44
C GLN A 36 2.48 -18.99 13.08
N TYR A 37 2.68 -18.01 12.19
CA TYR A 37 1.85 -17.85 11.00
C TYR A 37 2.60 -17.93 9.68
N HIS A 38 3.92 -17.69 9.64
CA HIS A 38 4.64 -17.69 8.36
C HIS A 38 4.57 -19.07 7.68
N ARG A 39 4.12 -19.09 6.43
CA ARG A 39 3.83 -20.30 5.64
C ARG A 39 2.81 -21.25 6.25
N SER A 40 1.98 -20.76 7.18
CA SER A 40 0.89 -21.54 7.75
C SER A 40 -0.27 -21.74 6.76
N ASN A 41 -1.23 -22.57 7.14
CA ASN A 41 -2.42 -22.87 6.34
C ASN A 41 -2.07 -23.29 4.89
N TYR A 42 -1.13 -24.26 4.76
CA TYR A 42 -0.63 -24.74 3.46
C TYR A 42 0.04 -23.65 2.60
N GLY A 43 0.71 -22.69 3.24
CA GLY A 43 1.40 -21.59 2.56
C GLY A 43 0.49 -20.42 2.13
N ARG A 44 -0.78 -20.43 2.52
CA ARG A 44 -1.72 -19.34 2.22
C ARG A 44 -1.48 -18.07 3.02
N ILE A 45 -0.82 -18.21 4.20
CA ILE A 45 -0.44 -17.07 5.04
C ILE A 45 1.07 -16.94 5.02
N THR A 46 1.55 -15.78 4.61
CA THR A 46 2.98 -15.42 4.66
C THR A 46 3.15 -14.13 5.44
N CYS A 47 4.21 -14.03 6.23
CA CYS A 47 4.56 -12.83 6.97
C CYS A 47 5.62 -12.03 6.22
N GLY A 48 5.58 -10.72 6.38
CA GLY A 48 6.62 -9.78 5.98
C GLY A 48 6.97 -8.84 7.13
N LEU A 49 8.06 -8.13 7.01
CA LEU A 49 8.53 -7.14 7.97
C LEU A 49 8.04 -5.75 7.54
N CYS A 50 7.49 -4.98 8.46
CA CYS A 50 7.00 -3.63 8.17
C CYS A 50 7.48 -2.64 9.23
N PRO A 51 8.67 -2.03 9.07
CA PRO A 51 9.20 -1.02 9.98
C PRO A 51 8.56 0.35 9.81
N LEU A 52 7.32 0.45 9.46
CA LEU A 52 6.47 1.61 9.21
C LEU A 52 7.13 2.75 8.41
N GLY A 53 8.20 3.38 8.93
CA GLY A 53 8.99 4.43 8.29
C GLY A 53 10.32 4.62 9.01
N LEU A 54 11.35 5.07 8.29
CA LEU A 54 12.72 5.19 8.82
C LEU A 54 12.87 6.27 9.90
N ASP A 55 12.00 7.26 9.88
CA ASP A 55 11.95 8.30 10.91
C ASP A 55 11.44 7.80 12.26
N ARG A 56 10.93 6.57 12.33
CA ARG A 56 10.23 5.99 13.49
C ARG A 56 10.80 4.67 13.97
N VAL A 57 11.99 4.34 13.55
CA VAL A 57 12.67 3.10 13.90
C VAL A 57 14.17 3.35 14.04
N SER A 58 14.84 2.66 14.98
CA SER A 58 16.29 2.78 15.16
C SER A 58 17.08 1.99 14.11
N ALA A 59 18.34 2.39 13.90
CA ALA A 59 19.26 1.66 13.04
C ALA A 59 19.48 0.20 13.51
N ASP A 60 19.52 -0.03 14.83
CA ASP A 60 19.71 -1.36 15.39
C ASP A 60 18.50 -2.27 15.13
N THR A 61 17.29 -1.76 15.30
CA THR A 61 16.06 -2.47 14.94
C THR A 61 16.02 -2.80 13.45
N LEU A 62 16.38 -1.84 12.57
CA LEU A 62 16.46 -2.08 11.13
C LEU A 62 17.48 -3.17 10.77
N ARG A 63 18.64 -3.21 11.44
CA ARG A 63 19.66 -4.25 11.24
C ARG A 63 19.11 -5.63 11.58
N VAL A 64 18.46 -5.76 12.73
CA VAL A 64 17.81 -7.01 13.15
C VAL A 64 16.73 -7.45 12.16
N MET A 65 15.92 -6.51 11.66
CA MET A 65 14.91 -6.81 10.65
C MET A 65 15.54 -7.24 9.32
N GLY A 66 16.66 -6.61 8.91
CA GLY A 66 17.42 -7.01 7.74
C GLY A 66 17.94 -8.45 7.83
N GLU A 67 18.52 -8.82 8.97
CA GLU A 67 18.99 -10.19 9.25
C GLU A 67 17.84 -11.22 9.22
N LEU A 68 16.67 -10.88 9.80
CA LEU A 68 15.48 -11.73 9.73
C LEU A 68 14.96 -11.87 8.29
N SER A 69 14.94 -10.77 7.53
CA SER A 69 14.56 -10.78 6.11
C SER A 69 15.46 -11.70 5.30
N GLU A 70 16.78 -11.61 5.49
CA GLU A 70 17.74 -12.43 4.77
C GLU A 70 17.63 -13.91 5.17
N LYS A 71 17.63 -14.20 6.46
CA LYS A 71 17.62 -15.56 6.99
C LYS A 71 16.36 -16.36 6.65
N GLN A 72 15.20 -15.69 6.60
CA GLN A 72 13.90 -16.34 6.41
C GLN A 72 13.25 -16.05 5.05
N GLY A 73 13.92 -15.24 4.20
CA GLY A 73 13.38 -14.86 2.90
C GLY A 73 12.14 -13.94 3.00
N LEU A 74 12.02 -13.14 4.08
CA LEU A 74 10.86 -12.28 4.31
C LEU A 74 10.95 -11.00 3.49
N LEU A 75 9.84 -10.58 2.92
CA LEU A 75 9.72 -9.25 2.33
C LEU A 75 9.82 -8.16 3.41
N MET A 76 10.46 -7.06 3.07
CA MET A 76 10.48 -5.84 3.87
C MET A 76 9.61 -4.79 3.19
N HIS A 77 8.47 -4.47 3.80
CA HIS A 77 7.51 -3.48 3.33
C HIS A 77 7.74 -2.18 4.10
N LEU A 78 8.17 -1.12 3.44
CA LEU A 78 8.65 0.10 4.09
C LEU A 78 8.10 1.34 3.40
N HIS A 79 7.40 2.20 4.15
CA HIS A 79 7.11 3.56 3.71
C HIS A 79 8.43 4.31 3.62
N LEU A 80 8.77 4.84 2.46
CA LEU A 80 10.10 5.35 2.15
C LEU A 80 10.00 6.62 1.31
N ALA A 81 10.74 7.65 1.71
CA ALA A 81 10.73 8.96 1.08
C ALA A 81 9.30 9.50 0.85
N CYS A 82 8.42 9.31 1.85
CA CYS A 82 7.01 9.67 1.77
C CYS A 82 6.80 11.18 1.74
N GLY A 83 7.63 11.94 2.47
CA GLY A 83 7.47 13.40 2.55
C GLY A 83 8.64 14.09 3.23
N ASN A 84 8.61 15.42 3.21
CA ASN A 84 9.67 16.26 3.74
C ASN A 84 9.90 16.07 5.26
N ARG A 85 8.89 15.63 6.01
CA ARG A 85 9.02 15.30 7.42
C ARG A 85 10.03 14.16 7.63
N GLU A 86 9.86 13.05 6.91
CA GLU A 86 10.80 11.92 6.98
C GLU A 86 12.21 12.37 6.61
N VAL A 87 12.35 13.12 5.51
CA VAL A 87 13.67 13.66 5.08
C VAL A 87 14.33 14.47 6.20
N ARG A 88 13.59 15.38 6.86
CA ARG A 88 14.11 16.18 7.99
C ARG A 88 14.51 15.30 9.17
N GLN A 89 13.69 14.35 9.57
CA GLN A 89 13.98 13.45 10.70
C GLN A 89 15.24 12.61 10.43
N MET A 90 15.39 12.08 9.23
CA MET A 90 16.55 11.32 8.82
C MET A 90 17.82 12.19 8.78
N GLN A 91 17.71 13.41 8.24
CA GLN A 91 18.82 14.35 8.23
C GLN A 91 19.25 14.75 9.63
N MET A 92 18.31 15.00 10.55
CA MET A 92 18.60 15.35 11.95
C MET A 92 19.21 14.19 12.73
N ARG A 93 18.78 12.94 12.48
CA ARG A 93 19.23 11.77 13.24
C ARG A 93 20.53 11.17 12.70
N TYR A 94 20.65 11.10 11.36
CA TYR A 94 21.74 10.36 10.70
C TYR A 94 22.55 11.20 9.71
N GLY A 95 22.23 12.47 9.51
CA GLY A 95 22.90 13.35 8.55
C GLY A 95 22.68 12.95 7.07
N LYS A 96 21.66 12.13 6.79
CA LYS A 96 21.43 11.52 5.48
C LYS A 96 19.96 11.42 5.14
N ARG A 97 19.65 11.29 3.85
CA ARG A 97 18.31 10.92 3.37
C ARG A 97 18.07 9.42 3.56
N SER A 98 16.82 9.02 3.55
CA SER A 98 16.36 7.66 3.84
C SER A 98 16.98 6.59 2.94
N ILE A 99 17.00 6.82 1.63
CA ILE A 99 17.44 5.82 0.65
C ILE A 99 18.96 5.60 0.70
N PRO A 100 19.82 6.65 0.69
CA PRO A 100 21.24 6.49 0.95
C PRO A 100 21.57 5.81 2.29
N PHE A 101 20.79 6.10 3.33
CA PHE A 101 20.98 5.45 4.65
C PHE A 101 20.70 3.94 4.57
N LEU A 102 19.59 3.52 3.92
CA LEU A 102 19.31 2.10 3.73
C LEU A 102 20.35 1.40 2.86
N ASP A 103 20.89 2.10 1.87
CA ASP A 103 21.94 1.55 1.01
C ASP A 103 23.21 1.22 1.78
N GLU A 104 23.67 2.12 2.64
CA GLU A 104 24.82 1.89 3.53
C GLU A 104 24.59 0.73 4.51
N MET A 105 23.34 0.53 4.94
CA MET A 105 22.99 -0.62 5.78
C MET A 105 22.88 -1.94 5.00
N GLY A 106 22.99 -1.92 3.66
CA GLY A 106 22.81 -3.11 2.81
C GLY A 106 21.37 -3.62 2.73
N LEU A 107 20.39 -2.80 3.06
CA LEU A 107 18.97 -3.19 3.14
C LEU A 107 18.19 -2.99 1.83
N ILE A 108 18.80 -2.38 0.82
CA ILE A 108 18.18 -2.26 -0.51
C ILE A 108 18.50 -3.51 -1.33
N ASN A 109 17.50 -4.33 -1.57
CA ASN A 109 17.60 -5.55 -2.36
C ASN A 109 16.21 -5.94 -2.91
N GLU A 110 16.13 -7.09 -3.58
CA GLU A 110 14.89 -7.59 -4.22
C GLU A 110 13.74 -7.92 -3.25
N ARG A 111 13.99 -8.02 -1.96
CA ARG A 111 12.96 -8.21 -0.94
C ARG A 111 12.39 -6.89 -0.40
N LEU A 112 12.97 -5.75 -0.77
CA LEU A 112 12.46 -4.44 -0.37
C LEU A 112 11.29 -4.01 -1.26
N MET A 113 10.16 -3.74 -0.63
CA MET A 113 9.01 -3.05 -1.21
C MET A 113 9.02 -1.60 -0.69
N ALA A 114 9.40 -0.67 -1.54
CA ALA A 114 9.46 0.76 -1.25
C ALA A 114 8.11 1.39 -1.58
N ILE A 115 7.40 1.88 -0.55
CA ILE A 115 6.05 2.42 -0.69
C ILE A 115 6.13 3.94 -0.85
N HIS A 116 5.34 4.50 -1.76
CA HIS A 116 5.18 5.93 -2.09
C HIS A 116 6.35 6.53 -2.89
N LEU A 117 7.51 6.73 -2.28
CA LEU A 117 8.67 7.41 -2.86
C LEU A 117 8.40 8.86 -3.29
N SER A 118 7.41 9.53 -2.72
CA SER A 118 6.83 10.81 -3.20
C SER A 118 7.84 11.95 -3.28
N VAL A 119 8.89 11.91 -2.44
CA VAL A 119 9.98 12.91 -2.42
C VAL A 119 11.36 12.30 -2.75
N ALA A 120 11.39 11.11 -3.35
CA ALA A 120 12.64 10.50 -3.81
C ALA A 120 13.24 11.30 -4.98
N THR A 121 14.57 11.41 -4.98
CA THR A 121 15.28 12.01 -6.12
C THR A 121 15.46 11.01 -7.26
N GLU A 122 15.83 11.48 -8.43
CA GLU A 122 16.10 10.63 -9.59
C GLU A 122 17.19 9.59 -9.30
N GLU A 123 18.27 10.02 -8.66
CA GLU A 123 19.39 9.14 -8.27
C GLU A 123 18.95 8.09 -7.27
N GLU A 124 18.06 8.43 -6.36
CA GLU A 124 17.47 7.50 -5.39
C GLU A 124 16.58 6.46 -6.08
N LEU A 125 15.79 6.85 -7.07
CA LEU A 125 14.98 5.94 -7.88
C LEU A 125 15.86 4.96 -8.68
N GLN A 126 16.93 5.47 -9.30
CA GLN A 126 17.92 4.66 -10.03
C GLN A 126 18.60 3.64 -9.11
N LEU A 127 18.99 4.06 -7.91
CA LEU A 127 19.64 3.21 -6.92
C LEU A 127 18.73 2.07 -6.49
N LEU A 128 17.46 2.36 -6.14
CA LEU A 128 16.46 1.35 -5.79
C LEU A 128 16.26 0.35 -6.93
N ALA A 129 16.07 0.84 -8.14
CA ALA A 129 15.88 0.03 -9.34
C ALA A 129 17.09 -0.88 -9.61
N LYS A 130 18.31 -0.34 -9.57
CA LYS A 130 19.57 -1.06 -9.76
C LYS A 130 19.76 -2.20 -8.75
N LYS A 131 19.32 -1.99 -7.52
CA LYS A 131 19.41 -2.99 -6.44
C LYS A 131 18.23 -3.95 -6.38
N GLY A 132 17.28 -3.82 -7.29
CA GLY A 132 16.15 -4.75 -7.46
C GLY A 132 14.99 -4.51 -6.51
N ALA A 133 14.94 -3.39 -5.79
CA ALA A 133 13.78 -3.05 -4.96
C ALA A 133 12.51 -2.87 -5.83
N ALA A 134 11.35 -3.20 -5.26
CA ALA A 134 10.07 -2.93 -5.89
C ALA A 134 9.50 -1.61 -5.39
N MET A 135 8.88 -0.82 -6.28
CA MET A 135 8.06 0.32 -5.87
C MET A 135 6.59 -0.10 -5.77
N VAL A 136 5.90 0.35 -4.73
CA VAL A 136 4.44 0.20 -4.61
C VAL A 136 3.77 1.57 -4.69
N LEU A 137 2.91 1.72 -5.67
CA LEU A 137 2.17 2.94 -5.97
C LEU A 137 0.83 2.93 -5.24
N CYS A 138 0.63 3.86 -4.29
CA CYS A 138 -0.62 4.06 -3.56
C CYS A 138 -1.18 5.44 -3.88
N SER A 139 -1.68 5.61 -5.10
CA SER A 139 -2.02 6.92 -5.67
C SER A 139 -3.18 7.61 -4.97
N GLY A 140 -4.20 6.84 -4.56
CA GLY A 140 -5.39 7.39 -3.90
C GLY A 140 -5.04 8.00 -2.55
N SER A 141 -4.30 7.27 -1.72
CA SER A 141 -3.87 7.73 -0.39
C SER A 141 -2.98 8.97 -0.48
N GLU A 142 -1.93 8.93 -1.30
CA GLU A 142 -1.00 10.05 -1.47
C GLU A 142 -1.68 11.33 -1.96
N ALA A 143 -2.61 11.21 -2.91
CA ALA A 143 -3.35 12.36 -3.42
C ALA A 143 -4.29 12.97 -2.38
N ILE A 144 -4.93 12.14 -1.54
CA ILE A 144 -5.90 12.60 -0.54
C ILE A 144 -5.18 13.19 0.70
N VAL A 145 -4.14 12.53 1.19
CA VAL A 145 -3.48 12.89 2.46
C VAL A 145 -2.46 14.00 2.27
N ASP A 146 -1.60 13.89 1.25
CA ASP A 146 -0.44 14.75 1.09
C ASP A 146 -0.49 15.63 -0.18
N GLY A 147 -1.48 15.41 -1.07
CA GLY A 147 -1.58 16.12 -2.34
C GLY A 147 -0.43 15.79 -3.30
N ASN A 148 0.25 14.68 -3.09
CA ASN A 148 1.40 14.25 -3.88
C ASN A 148 1.02 13.24 -4.96
N ILE A 149 1.86 13.16 -5.99
CA ILE A 149 1.81 12.11 -7.02
C ILE A 149 3.14 11.38 -6.99
N PRO A 150 3.16 10.10 -6.55
CA PRO A 150 4.38 9.30 -6.53
C PRO A 150 5.09 9.25 -7.89
N PRO A 151 6.44 9.18 -7.94
CA PRO A 151 7.21 9.22 -9.18
C PRO A 151 7.26 7.87 -9.91
N ALA A 152 6.08 7.25 -10.12
CA ALA A 152 5.99 5.91 -10.68
C ALA A 152 6.35 5.89 -12.18
N ALA A 153 6.04 6.96 -12.92
CA ALA A 153 6.41 7.08 -14.32
C ALA A 153 7.94 7.15 -14.46
N GLU A 154 8.59 7.94 -13.62
CA GLU A 154 10.03 8.09 -13.54
C GLU A 154 10.70 6.75 -13.15
N PHE A 155 10.24 6.10 -12.09
CA PHE A 155 10.76 4.79 -11.66
C PHE A 155 10.62 3.72 -12.75
N SER A 156 9.52 3.74 -13.51
CA SER A 156 9.28 2.77 -14.59
C SER A 156 10.29 2.80 -15.75
N HIS A 157 11.07 3.88 -15.87
CA HIS A 157 12.17 3.96 -16.82
C HIS A 157 13.36 3.08 -16.41
N TYR A 158 13.52 2.80 -15.12
CA TYR A 158 14.66 2.07 -14.56
C TYR A 158 14.31 0.63 -14.15
N SER A 159 13.05 0.36 -13.80
CA SER A 159 12.62 -0.94 -13.32
C SER A 159 11.19 -1.29 -13.72
N SER A 160 10.97 -2.58 -14.02
CA SER A 160 9.63 -3.14 -14.19
C SER A 160 9.00 -3.63 -12.87
N ARG A 161 9.76 -3.60 -11.76
CA ARG A 161 9.29 -4.03 -10.44
C ARG A 161 8.46 -2.94 -9.78
N LEU A 162 7.27 -2.75 -10.31
CA LEU A 162 6.28 -1.77 -9.88
C LEU A 162 4.94 -2.49 -9.64
N ALA A 163 4.29 -2.18 -8.54
CA ALA A 163 2.98 -2.69 -8.16
C ALA A 163 2.05 -1.55 -7.76
N ILE A 164 0.76 -1.83 -7.60
CA ILE A 164 -0.20 -0.91 -6.99
C ILE A 164 -0.68 -1.46 -5.65
N GLY A 165 -0.98 -0.54 -4.73
CA GLY A 165 -1.59 -0.81 -3.44
C GLY A 165 -2.58 0.29 -3.08
N SER A 166 -3.46 0.01 -2.13
CA SER A 166 -4.49 0.96 -1.67
C SER A 166 -4.08 1.77 -0.44
N ASP A 167 -2.97 1.38 0.22
CA ASP A 167 -2.61 1.91 1.53
C ASP A 167 -3.70 1.63 2.58
N GLN A 168 -3.63 2.30 3.72
CA GLN A 168 -4.63 2.19 4.78
C GLN A 168 -5.97 2.81 4.37
N THR A 169 -7.08 2.17 4.74
CA THR A 169 -8.42 2.68 4.44
C THR A 169 -8.71 4.05 5.05
N SER A 170 -8.05 4.39 6.17
CA SER A 170 -8.17 5.72 6.79
C SER A 170 -7.51 6.84 5.97
N GLY A 171 -6.55 6.53 5.09
CA GLY A 171 -5.93 7.50 4.18
C GLY A 171 -6.67 7.58 2.83
N GLY A 172 -6.83 6.45 2.16
CA GLY A 172 -7.43 6.37 0.83
C GLY A 172 -8.96 6.21 0.80
N ASN A 173 -9.61 6.01 1.94
CA ASN A 173 -11.05 5.69 2.09
C ASN A 173 -11.52 4.43 1.35
N THR A 174 -10.62 3.65 0.77
CA THR A 174 -10.97 2.44 0.02
C THR A 174 -9.81 1.44 0.03
N SER A 175 -10.13 0.15 -0.10
CA SER A 175 -9.16 -0.92 -0.37
C SER A 175 -9.42 -1.52 -1.76
N ASN A 176 -9.85 -0.70 -2.73
CA ASN A 176 -10.31 -1.12 -4.03
C ASN A 176 -9.23 -0.90 -5.11
N LEU A 177 -8.66 -1.97 -5.65
CA LEU A 177 -7.63 -1.88 -6.69
C LEU A 177 -8.16 -1.43 -8.06
N PHE A 178 -9.45 -1.56 -8.36
CA PHE A 178 -10.03 -0.92 -9.56
C PHE A 178 -9.94 0.61 -9.46
N TYR A 179 -10.26 1.15 -8.28
CA TYR A 179 -10.08 2.57 -8.01
C TYR A 179 -8.60 2.99 -8.15
N GLU A 180 -7.66 2.25 -7.55
CA GLU A 180 -6.24 2.55 -7.61
C GLU A 180 -5.66 2.47 -9.03
N MET A 181 -6.10 1.52 -9.85
CA MET A 181 -5.73 1.46 -11.28
C MET A 181 -6.10 2.75 -12.00
N LYS A 182 -7.36 3.20 -11.83
CA LYS A 182 -7.87 4.43 -12.47
C LYS A 182 -7.13 5.66 -11.99
N VAL A 183 -7.07 5.86 -10.67
CA VAL A 183 -6.45 7.05 -10.06
C VAL A 183 -4.96 7.11 -10.38
N GLY A 184 -4.24 6.00 -10.24
CA GLY A 184 -2.82 5.91 -10.58
C GLY A 184 -2.54 6.25 -12.03
N ALA A 185 -3.35 5.73 -12.97
CA ALA A 185 -3.20 6.09 -14.38
C ALA A 185 -3.45 7.58 -14.63
N VAL A 186 -4.55 8.12 -14.13
CA VAL A 186 -4.95 9.52 -14.38
C VAL A 186 -3.94 10.51 -13.79
N LEU A 187 -3.56 10.33 -12.53
CA LEU A 187 -2.63 11.25 -11.87
C LEU A 187 -1.26 11.26 -12.54
N ASN A 188 -0.72 10.08 -12.90
CA ASN A 188 0.58 10.02 -13.60
C ASN A 188 0.51 10.62 -15.02
N LYS A 189 -0.59 10.45 -15.75
CA LYS A 189 -0.79 11.13 -17.06
C LYS A 189 -0.80 12.65 -16.90
N CYS A 190 -1.50 13.15 -15.87
CA CYS A 190 -1.56 14.57 -15.57
C CYS A 190 -0.19 15.12 -15.16
N LYS A 191 0.54 14.45 -14.28
CA LYS A 191 1.90 14.83 -13.87
C LYS A 191 2.86 14.89 -15.05
N ALA A 192 2.87 13.85 -15.89
CA ALA A 192 3.72 13.76 -17.06
C ALA A 192 3.24 14.62 -18.26
N LYS A 193 2.03 15.20 -18.19
CA LYS A 193 1.36 15.87 -19.33
C LYS A 193 1.38 15.01 -20.61
N ASN A 194 1.23 13.71 -20.45
CA ASN A 194 1.33 12.73 -21.52
C ASN A 194 0.30 11.60 -21.29
N ALA A 195 -0.69 11.52 -22.18
CA ALA A 195 -1.74 10.52 -22.13
C ALA A 195 -1.26 9.07 -22.38
N ALA A 196 -0.06 8.87 -22.92
CA ALA A 196 0.50 7.55 -23.18
C ALA A 196 1.16 6.91 -21.95
N VAL A 197 1.43 7.68 -20.88
CA VAL A 197 1.97 7.15 -19.63
C VAL A 197 0.95 6.25 -18.96
N PHE A 198 1.37 5.09 -18.47
CA PHE A 198 0.51 4.09 -17.81
C PHE A 198 -0.80 3.83 -18.58
N PRO A 199 -0.71 3.26 -19.80
CA PRO A 199 -1.90 2.83 -20.53
C PRO A 199 -2.65 1.76 -19.72
N ALA A 200 -3.94 1.57 -20.00
CA ALA A 200 -4.83 0.68 -19.25
C ALA A 200 -4.24 -0.72 -19.04
N TRP A 201 -3.69 -1.34 -20.08
CA TRP A 201 -3.09 -2.66 -19.98
C TRP A 201 -1.91 -2.72 -18.99
N ARG A 202 -1.14 -1.62 -18.87
CA ARG A 202 -0.04 -1.55 -17.90
C ARG A 202 -0.58 -1.53 -16.47
N MET A 203 -1.64 -0.76 -16.21
CA MET A 203 -2.29 -0.72 -14.90
C MET A 203 -2.87 -2.07 -14.47
N LEU A 204 -3.51 -2.77 -15.40
CA LEU A 204 -3.99 -4.13 -15.15
C LEU A 204 -2.85 -5.09 -14.79
N ARG A 205 -1.71 -4.99 -15.46
CA ARG A 205 -0.52 -5.78 -15.12
C ARG A 205 0.01 -5.45 -13.72
N LEU A 206 0.03 -4.18 -13.32
CA LEU A 206 0.46 -3.77 -11.98
C LEU A 206 -0.45 -4.35 -10.88
N ALA A 207 -1.74 -4.51 -11.17
CA ALA A 207 -2.71 -5.14 -10.27
C ALA A 207 -2.67 -6.68 -10.28
N THR A 208 -1.94 -7.29 -11.21
CA THR A 208 -1.90 -8.74 -11.42
C THR A 208 -0.46 -9.27 -11.44
N ILE A 209 0.07 -9.64 -12.60
CA ILE A 209 1.37 -10.33 -12.73
C ILE A 209 2.58 -9.48 -12.27
N ASP A 210 2.55 -8.16 -12.49
CA ASP A 210 3.67 -7.31 -12.05
C ASP A 210 3.59 -7.08 -10.53
N GLY A 211 2.37 -7.01 -9.95
CA GLY A 211 2.15 -7.05 -8.51
C GLY A 211 2.66 -8.35 -7.90
N ALA A 212 2.33 -9.50 -8.49
CA ALA A 212 2.85 -10.80 -8.07
C ALA A 212 4.39 -10.84 -8.09
N ARG A 213 5.01 -10.24 -9.12
CA ARG A 213 6.48 -10.14 -9.24
C ARG A 213 7.09 -9.26 -8.15
N ALA A 214 6.42 -8.18 -7.78
CA ALA A 214 6.90 -7.30 -6.71
C ALA A 214 6.99 -8.02 -5.35
N ILE A 215 6.10 -8.99 -5.10
CA ILE A 215 6.10 -9.81 -3.89
C ILE A 215 6.80 -11.17 -4.06
N GLY A 216 7.45 -11.41 -5.21
CA GLY A 216 8.19 -12.66 -5.48
C GLY A 216 7.31 -13.89 -5.71
N MET A 217 6.05 -13.72 -6.10
CA MET A 217 5.07 -14.81 -6.28
C MET A 217 4.62 -14.99 -7.74
N GLU A 218 5.30 -14.40 -8.72
CA GLU A 218 4.90 -14.44 -10.13
C GLU A 218 4.88 -15.86 -10.74
N ARG A 219 5.53 -16.82 -10.09
CA ARG A 219 5.47 -18.25 -10.48
C ARG A 219 4.25 -18.97 -9.92
N GLU A 220 3.59 -18.37 -8.93
CA GLU A 220 2.47 -18.98 -8.21
C GLU A 220 1.13 -18.33 -8.53
N ILE A 221 1.09 -17.00 -8.71
CA ILE A 221 -0.13 -16.21 -8.92
C ILE A 221 0.08 -15.10 -9.97
N GLY A 222 -0.96 -14.30 -10.21
CA GLY A 222 -0.90 -13.08 -11.03
C GLY A 222 -1.21 -13.30 -12.51
N SER A 223 -1.37 -14.54 -12.97
CA SER A 223 -1.80 -14.85 -14.34
C SER A 223 -2.50 -16.22 -14.39
N LEU A 224 -3.34 -16.42 -15.41
CA LEU A 224 -4.06 -17.67 -15.63
C LEU A 224 -3.19 -18.64 -16.45
N GLU A 225 -2.37 -19.42 -15.76
CA GLU A 225 -1.45 -20.37 -16.35
C GLU A 225 -1.54 -21.73 -15.65
N ARG A 226 -1.29 -22.82 -16.39
CA ARG A 226 -1.22 -24.18 -15.81
C ARG A 226 -0.12 -24.24 -14.75
N GLY A 227 -0.46 -24.78 -13.58
CA GLY A 227 0.47 -24.97 -12.46
C GLY A 227 0.50 -23.82 -11.48
N LYS A 228 -0.14 -22.68 -11.78
CA LYS A 228 -0.34 -21.60 -10.81
C LYS A 228 -1.56 -21.86 -9.94
N LYS A 229 -1.58 -21.23 -8.77
CA LYS A 229 -2.73 -21.23 -7.87
C LYS A 229 -3.91 -20.53 -8.54
N ALA A 230 -5.10 -21.03 -8.29
CA ALA A 230 -6.32 -20.45 -8.81
C ALA A 230 -6.76 -19.27 -7.89
N ASP A 231 -6.06 -18.15 -8.03
CA ASP A 231 -6.45 -16.83 -7.48
C ASP A 231 -7.13 -16.07 -8.63
N ILE A 232 -8.47 -16.13 -8.67
CA ILE A 232 -9.28 -15.73 -9.83
C ILE A 232 -10.48 -14.93 -9.35
N ILE A 233 -10.79 -13.84 -10.07
CA ILE A 233 -12.09 -13.16 -9.98
C ILE A 233 -12.86 -13.33 -11.30
N MET A 234 -14.18 -13.42 -11.21
CA MET A 234 -15.08 -13.35 -12.37
C MET A 234 -15.88 -12.07 -12.31
N LEU A 235 -16.00 -11.43 -13.46
CA LEU A 235 -16.67 -10.13 -13.62
C LEU A 235 -17.90 -10.27 -14.51
N ASN A 236 -19.01 -9.70 -14.09
CA ASN A 236 -20.15 -9.48 -14.95
C ASN A 236 -19.88 -8.28 -15.88
N MET A 237 -19.74 -8.54 -17.17
CA MET A 237 -19.44 -7.50 -18.15
C MET A 237 -20.70 -6.85 -18.76
N GLU A 238 -21.91 -7.26 -18.33
CA GLU A 238 -23.18 -6.70 -18.80
C GLU A 238 -23.68 -5.53 -17.93
N GLU A 239 -22.85 -5.01 -17.05
CA GLU A 239 -23.17 -3.82 -16.23
C GLU A 239 -23.21 -2.55 -17.11
N MET A 240 -24.18 -1.67 -16.85
CA MET A 240 -24.44 -0.47 -17.69
C MET A 240 -23.23 0.42 -17.90
N HIS A 241 -22.37 0.57 -16.89
CA HIS A 241 -21.16 1.40 -16.97
C HIS A 241 -20.01 0.77 -17.78
N LEU A 242 -20.14 -0.51 -18.17
CA LEU A 242 -19.17 -1.22 -19.01
C LEU A 242 -19.61 -1.35 -20.47
N ILE A 243 -20.86 -1.01 -20.79
CA ILE A 243 -21.44 -1.15 -22.13
C ILE A 243 -21.29 0.16 -22.94
N PRO A 244 -21.05 0.09 -24.26
CA PRO A 244 -20.91 -1.12 -25.09
C PRO A 244 -19.56 -1.81 -24.93
N LEU A 245 -19.55 -3.14 -24.98
CA LEU A 245 -18.32 -3.94 -25.09
C LEU A 245 -18.03 -4.19 -26.58
N VAL A 246 -16.87 -3.74 -27.02
CA VAL A 246 -16.42 -3.85 -28.41
C VAL A 246 -15.19 -4.76 -28.44
N TRP A 247 -15.17 -5.71 -29.39
CA TRP A 247 -14.08 -6.67 -29.54
C TRP A 247 -13.23 -6.39 -30.79
N GLU A 248 -13.87 -5.99 -31.88
CA GLU A 248 -13.26 -5.76 -33.19
C GLU A 248 -13.57 -4.34 -33.69
N PRO A 249 -12.68 -3.69 -34.46
CA PRO A 249 -11.30 -4.08 -34.75
C PRO A 249 -10.32 -3.85 -33.61
N VAL A 250 -10.72 -3.15 -32.54
CA VAL A 250 -9.94 -2.87 -31.33
C VAL A 250 -10.83 -3.09 -30.11
N SER A 251 -10.38 -3.93 -29.20
CA SER A 251 -11.12 -4.21 -27.97
C SER A 251 -11.03 -3.07 -26.96
N ASN A 252 -12.16 -2.70 -26.36
CA ASN A 252 -12.23 -1.76 -25.24
C ASN A 252 -12.31 -2.45 -23.86
N LEU A 253 -12.15 -3.78 -23.80
CA LEU A 253 -12.24 -4.57 -22.57
C LEU A 253 -11.29 -4.04 -21.48
N ILE A 254 -9.99 -3.97 -21.78
CA ILE A 254 -9.00 -3.52 -20.79
C ILE A 254 -9.19 -2.04 -20.40
N PRO A 255 -9.43 -1.09 -21.32
CA PRO A 255 -9.82 0.26 -20.94
C PRO A 255 -11.06 0.32 -20.03
N ASN A 256 -12.10 -0.48 -20.29
CA ASN A 256 -13.30 -0.52 -19.44
C ASN A 256 -12.99 -1.08 -18.05
N LEU A 257 -12.17 -2.13 -17.93
CA LEU A 257 -11.73 -2.67 -16.64
C LEU A 257 -10.94 -1.65 -15.79
N VAL A 258 -10.15 -0.79 -16.43
CA VAL A 258 -9.30 0.16 -15.70
C VAL A 258 -10.01 1.48 -15.43
N TYR A 259 -10.83 1.99 -16.37
CA TYR A 259 -11.39 3.32 -16.27
C TYR A 259 -12.87 3.36 -15.88
N ALA A 260 -13.62 2.29 -16.13
CA ALA A 260 -15.04 2.23 -15.86
C ALA A 260 -15.42 1.28 -14.72
N ALA A 261 -14.77 0.11 -14.62
CA ALA A 261 -15.03 -0.84 -13.55
C ALA A 261 -14.74 -0.24 -12.16
N ASN A 262 -15.49 -0.67 -11.16
CA ASN A 262 -15.40 -0.16 -9.78
C ASN A 262 -15.41 -1.28 -8.72
N GLY A 263 -15.48 -2.56 -9.14
CA GLY A 263 -15.50 -3.75 -8.30
C GLY A 263 -16.89 -4.30 -8.01
N SER A 264 -17.98 -3.54 -8.29
CA SER A 264 -19.36 -4.03 -8.10
C SER A 264 -19.72 -5.16 -9.07
N GLU A 265 -19.01 -5.27 -10.18
CA GLU A 265 -19.14 -6.28 -11.22
C GLU A 265 -18.51 -7.63 -10.87
N VAL A 266 -17.76 -7.72 -9.76
CA VAL A 266 -17.17 -8.99 -9.32
C VAL A 266 -18.25 -9.90 -8.75
N GLU A 267 -18.51 -11.03 -9.42
CA GLU A 267 -19.51 -12.00 -9.00
C GLU A 267 -18.92 -13.20 -8.25
N LEU A 268 -17.66 -13.55 -8.53
CA LEU A 268 -16.98 -14.65 -7.88
C LEU A 268 -15.55 -14.25 -7.54
N SER A 269 -15.08 -14.67 -6.36
CA SER A 269 -13.68 -14.61 -5.98
C SER A 269 -13.23 -15.98 -5.47
N MET A 270 -12.12 -16.45 -6.02
CA MET A 270 -11.47 -17.71 -5.67
C MET A 270 -10.03 -17.44 -5.24
N ILE A 271 -9.60 -18.03 -4.15
CA ILE A 271 -8.24 -17.94 -3.61
C ILE A 271 -7.71 -19.36 -3.41
N ASP A 272 -6.60 -19.66 -4.04
CA ASP A 272 -5.96 -20.99 -4.01
C ASP A 272 -6.96 -22.13 -4.30
N GLY A 273 -7.83 -21.91 -5.29
CA GLY A 273 -8.88 -22.83 -5.71
C GLY A 273 -10.12 -22.88 -4.79
N LYS A 274 -10.15 -22.15 -3.68
CA LYS A 274 -11.30 -22.09 -2.79
C LYS A 274 -12.16 -20.86 -3.11
N ILE A 275 -13.43 -21.07 -3.42
CA ILE A 275 -14.40 -19.97 -3.59
C ILE A 275 -14.61 -19.29 -2.23
N VAL A 276 -14.32 -18.00 -2.15
CA VAL A 276 -14.46 -17.18 -0.94
C VAL A 276 -15.59 -16.15 -1.06
N MET A 277 -16.03 -15.85 -2.29
CA MET A 277 -17.19 -15.03 -2.59
C MET A 277 -17.90 -15.59 -3.84
N GLU A 278 -19.21 -15.65 -3.82
CA GLU A 278 -20.06 -16.08 -4.94
C GLU A 278 -21.37 -15.28 -4.95
N ASN A 279 -21.84 -14.90 -6.13
CA ASN A 279 -23.03 -14.05 -6.30
C ASN A 279 -22.97 -12.79 -5.41
N ARG A 280 -21.79 -12.18 -5.33
CA ARG A 280 -21.51 -10.97 -4.53
C ARG A 280 -21.71 -11.15 -3.02
N ARG A 281 -21.71 -12.39 -2.52
CA ARG A 281 -21.79 -12.73 -1.09
C ARG A 281 -20.48 -13.35 -0.63
N ILE A 282 -19.90 -12.80 0.43
CA ILE A 282 -18.69 -13.38 1.05
C ILE A 282 -19.11 -14.63 1.83
N LEU A 283 -18.42 -15.74 1.57
CA LEU A 283 -18.75 -17.04 2.15
C LEU A 283 -17.96 -17.35 3.44
N THR A 284 -17.00 -16.50 3.77
CA THR A 284 -16.06 -16.75 4.88
C THR A 284 -16.37 -15.98 6.16
N VAL A 285 -17.32 -15.03 6.11
CA VAL A 285 -17.74 -14.21 7.25
C VAL A 285 -19.23 -13.90 7.16
N ASP A 286 -19.86 -13.57 8.30
CA ASP A 286 -21.19 -12.94 8.32
C ASP A 286 -21.05 -11.43 8.08
N GLU A 287 -21.35 -10.98 6.87
CA GLU A 287 -21.21 -9.57 6.47
C GLU A 287 -22.05 -8.64 7.36
N SER A 288 -23.26 -9.07 7.76
CA SER A 288 -24.14 -8.28 8.61
C SER A 288 -23.54 -8.09 10.01
N GLU A 289 -22.93 -9.14 10.55
CA GLU A 289 -22.21 -9.05 11.83
C GLU A 289 -21.00 -8.14 11.74
N VAL A 290 -20.20 -8.26 10.68
CA VAL A 290 -19.02 -7.39 10.45
C VAL A 290 -19.43 -5.91 10.37
N ILE A 291 -20.50 -5.61 9.62
CA ILE A 291 -21.02 -4.22 9.47
C ILE A 291 -21.49 -3.68 10.84
N ARG A 292 -22.24 -4.46 11.61
CA ARG A 292 -22.70 -4.04 12.96
C ARG A 292 -21.51 -3.76 13.88
N ASN A 293 -20.56 -4.69 13.94
CA ASN A 293 -19.39 -4.57 14.80
C ASN A 293 -18.51 -3.38 14.42
N ALA A 294 -18.24 -3.18 13.11
CA ALA A 294 -17.47 -2.03 12.62
C ALA A 294 -18.16 -0.70 12.96
N SER A 295 -19.48 -0.60 12.76
CA SER A 295 -20.28 0.59 13.10
C SER A 295 -20.23 0.91 14.60
N GLU A 296 -20.35 -0.13 15.44
CA GLU A 296 -20.24 0.05 16.89
C GLU A 296 -18.86 0.51 17.34
N GLN A 297 -17.78 -0.10 16.79
CA GLN A 297 -16.41 0.31 17.11
C GLN A 297 -16.12 1.73 16.62
N GLY A 298 -16.60 2.12 15.43
CA GLY A 298 -16.51 3.48 14.93
C GLY A 298 -17.17 4.50 15.84
N ARG A 299 -18.39 4.19 16.34
CA ARG A 299 -19.08 5.04 17.31
C ARG A 299 -18.29 5.17 18.64
N LYS A 300 -17.79 4.07 19.20
CA LYS A 300 -16.97 4.07 20.43
C LYS A 300 -15.67 4.87 20.23
N LEU A 301 -15.06 4.80 19.05
CA LEU A 301 -13.89 5.61 18.74
C LEU A 301 -14.20 7.11 18.73
N LEU A 302 -15.30 7.51 18.10
CA LEU A 302 -15.74 8.92 18.07
C LEU A 302 -16.14 9.44 19.44
N GLU A 303 -16.76 8.63 20.29
CA GLU A 303 -17.05 9.00 21.68
C GLU A 303 -15.78 9.31 22.48
N ARG A 304 -14.68 8.56 22.24
CA ARG A 304 -13.40 8.77 22.94
C ARG A 304 -12.58 9.93 22.34
N ALA A 305 -12.60 10.10 21.04
CA ALA A 305 -11.69 11.00 20.34
C ALA A 305 -12.38 12.26 19.79
N GLY A 306 -13.71 12.26 19.64
CA GLY A 306 -14.46 13.30 18.95
C GLY A 306 -14.29 14.70 19.55
N GLY A 307 -14.22 14.82 20.87
CA GLY A 307 -13.96 16.09 21.54
C GLY A 307 -12.63 16.72 21.12
N LYS A 308 -11.55 15.94 21.18
CA LYS A 308 -10.20 16.38 20.77
C LYS A 308 -10.11 16.69 19.27
N LEU A 309 -10.80 15.93 18.42
CA LEU A 309 -10.88 16.20 16.99
C LEU A 309 -11.55 17.53 16.70
N LEU A 310 -12.65 17.84 17.39
CA LEU A 310 -13.35 19.10 17.24
C LEU A 310 -12.49 20.29 17.71
N GLU A 311 -11.75 20.14 18.81
CA GLU A 311 -10.81 21.17 19.30
C GLU A 311 -9.70 21.48 18.30
N LYS A 312 -9.18 20.45 17.63
CA LYS A 312 -8.09 20.59 16.64
C LYS A 312 -8.56 21.01 15.25
N ASN A 313 -9.85 20.99 14.98
CA ASN A 313 -10.41 21.41 13.69
C ASN A 313 -11.42 22.56 13.86
N PRO A 314 -10.92 23.80 13.98
CA PRO A 314 -11.76 24.96 14.23
C PRO A 314 -12.79 25.24 13.14
N GLU A 315 -12.52 24.86 11.88
CA GLU A 315 -13.47 25.05 10.79
C GLU A 315 -14.67 24.11 10.92
N ILE A 316 -14.47 22.83 11.24
CA ILE A 316 -15.56 21.88 11.53
C ILE A 316 -16.39 22.37 12.74
N CYS A 317 -15.74 22.87 13.79
CA CYS A 317 -16.41 23.44 14.95
C CYS A 317 -17.29 24.64 14.58
N LYS A 318 -16.81 25.51 13.68
CA LYS A 318 -17.55 26.64 13.17
C LYS A 318 -18.78 26.24 12.37
N GLN A 319 -18.58 25.33 11.40
CA GLN A 319 -19.67 24.83 10.55
C GLN A 319 -20.75 24.10 11.35
N LYS A 320 -20.37 23.31 12.36
CA LYS A 320 -21.30 22.66 13.28
C LYS A 320 -22.10 23.68 14.11
N LYS A 321 -21.47 24.76 14.61
CA LYS A 321 -22.16 25.84 15.34
C LYS A 321 -23.12 26.61 14.45
N GLU A 322 -22.80 26.72 13.15
CA GLU A 322 -23.64 27.39 12.15
C GLU A 322 -24.71 26.48 11.52
N ASN A 323 -24.89 25.25 12.02
CA ASN A 323 -25.78 24.22 11.47
C ASN A 323 -25.56 23.96 9.96
N LYS A 324 -24.32 24.02 9.50
CA LYS A 324 -23.94 23.77 8.10
C LYS A 324 -23.39 22.35 7.87
N LEU A 325 -23.36 21.50 8.89
CA LEU A 325 -22.98 20.09 8.85
C LEU A 325 -24.15 19.23 9.27
#